data_6f0ae44718c788b211ce725f03302607
#
_entry.id   6f0ae44718c788b211ce725f03302607
#
_cell.length_a   1.000
_cell.length_b   1.000
_cell.length_c   1.000
_cell.angle_alpha   90.00
_cell.angle_beta   90.00
_cell.angle_gamma   90.00
#
_symmetry.space_group_name_H-M   'P 1'
#
loop_
_entity.id
_entity.type
_entity.pdbx_description
1 polymer ?
#
loop_
_entity_poly.entity_id
_entity_poly.type
_entity_poly.pdbx_seq_one_letter_code
_entity_poly.pdbx_strand_id
1 'polypeptide(L)'
;MALLSVRHGRTGTLWEGRYKACLVDSADYVLRCYRYIELNPVRARLTDNPAAYRWSSCSANLGQRRHSALTPHPCWLALGSDPIKRSNAYRTLLDEALSDELLASIRLHLQQQRALGHDAFRAMVDAKTRRFAGIRPAYRPRKPSPVD
;
A
#
# COMPACT_ATOMS: atom_id res chain seq x y z
N MET A 1 21.46 1.14 -21.22
CA MET A 1 20.05 1.04 -20.84
C MET A 1 19.15 0.46 -21.95
N ALA A 2 19.38 0.77 -23.23
CA ALA A 2 18.61 0.22 -24.35
C ALA A 2 18.70 -1.32 -24.52
N LEU A 3 19.84 -1.92 -24.18
CA LEU A 3 20.09 -3.38 -24.33
C LEU A 3 19.19 -4.27 -23.47
N LEU A 4 18.75 -3.82 -22.29
CA LEU A 4 17.86 -4.60 -21.42
C LEU A 4 16.41 -4.64 -21.94
N SER A 5 15.95 -3.57 -22.59
CA SER A 5 14.61 -3.49 -23.18
C SER A 5 14.45 -4.43 -24.36
N VAL A 6 15.45 -4.50 -25.22
CA VAL A 6 15.44 -5.39 -26.40
C VAL A 6 15.49 -6.87 -26.00
N ARG A 7 16.30 -7.22 -24.99
CA ARG A 7 16.48 -8.60 -24.54
C ARG A 7 15.22 -9.20 -23.89
N HIS A 8 14.33 -8.38 -23.35
CA HIS A 8 13.13 -8.83 -22.66
C HIS A 8 11.81 -8.39 -23.34
N GLY A 9 11.89 -7.92 -24.60
CA GLY A 9 10.71 -7.49 -25.36
C GLY A 9 9.91 -6.35 -24.71
N ARG A 10 10.56 -5.53 -23.85
CA ARG A 10 9.91 -4.42 -23.14
C ARG A 10 10.11 -3.13 -23.93
N THR A 11 9.05 -2.36 -24.03
CA THR A 11 9.10 -0.98 -24.54
C THR A 11 9.15 -0.01 -23.36
N GLY A 12 10.04 0.98 -23.41
CA GLY A 12 10.15 2.01 -22.38
C GLY A 12 11.40 1.87 -21.47
N THR A 13 11.43 2.68 -20.42
CA THR A 13 12.52 2.67 -19.44
C THR A 13 12.35 1.54 -18.42
N LEU A 14 13.44 1.15 -17.73
CA LEU A 14 13.41 0.13 -16.66
C LEU A 14 12.42 0.51 -15.55
N TRP A 15 12.22 1.79 -15.33
CA TRP A 15 11.28 2.36 -14.36
C TRP A 15 10.20 3.14 -15.09
N GLU A 16 8.96 2.72 -14.94
CA GLU A 16 7.79 3.43 -15.49
C GLU A 16 7.40 4.61 -14.59
N GLY A 17 8.14 5.71 -14.74
CA GLY A 17 7.88 6.95 -14.00
C GLY A 17 8.49 7.00 -12.60
N ARG A 18 8.11 7.99 -11.82
CA ARG A 18 8.57 8.19 -10.44
C ARG A 18 7.83 7.24 -9.50
N TYR A 19 8.48 6.86 -8.39
CA TYR A 19 7.79 6.16 -7.31
C TYR A 19 6.59 6.96 -6.82
N LYS A 20 5.56 6.27 -6.40
CA LYS A 20 4.37 6.88 -5.81
C LYS A 20 4.41 6.66 -4.30
N ALA A 21 4.07 7.69 -3.55
CA ALA A 21 4.01 7.64 -2.10
C ALA A 21 2.76 8.37 -1.60
N CYS A 22 2.22 7.93 -0.48
CA CYS A 22 1.17 8.63 0.24
C CYS A 22 1.46 8.62 1.73
N LEU A 23 1.00 9.64 2.43
CA LEU A 23 0.99 9.65 3.88
C LEU A 23 -0.14 8.75 4.38
N VAL A 24 0.13 7.97 5.41
CA VAL A 24 -0.85 7.05 6.00
C VAL A 24 -1.05 7.44 7.45
N ASP A 25 -2.31 7.53 7.87
CA ASP A 25 -2.67 7.67 9.27
C ASP A 25 -2.25 6.41 10.03
N SER A 26 -1.45 6.57 11.08
CA SER A 26 -0.84 5.45 11.79
C SER A 26 -1.83 4.63 12.62
N ALA A 27 -2.93 5.22 13.07
CA ALA A 27 -3.83 4.55 14.01
C ALA A 27 -4.54 3.34 13.38
N ASP A 28 -5.28 3.57 12.29
CA ASP A 28 -6.17 2.54 11.72
C ASP A 28 -5.68 2.00 10.37
N TYR A 29 -4.88 2.79 9.64
CA TYR A 29 -4.60 2.51 8.24
C TYR A 29 -3.28 1.78 7.99
N VAL A 30 -2.29 1.87 8.90
CA VAL A 30 -0.99 1.22 8.70
C VAL A 30 -1.12 -0.29 8.60
N LEU A 31 -1.85 -0.94 9.51
CA LEU A 31 -2.03 -2.39 9.49
C LEU A 31 -2.87 -2.84 8.28
N ARG A 32 -3.81 -2.01 7.82
CA ARG A 32 -4.56 -2.24 6.57
C ARG A 32 -3.63 -2.18 5.36
N CYS A 33 -2.69 -1.22 5.35
CA CYS A 33 -1.66 -1.14 4.30
C CYS A 33 -0.69 -2.33 4.34
N TYR A 34 -0.30 -2.80 5.53
CA TYR A 34 0.50 -4.02 5.66
C TYR A 34 -0.19 -5.20 4.98
N ARG A 35 -1.44 -5.46 5.37
CA ARG A 35 -2.26 -6.54 4.79
C ARG A 35 -2.43 -6.36 3.26
N TYR A 36 -2.67 -5.13 2.80
CA TYR A 36 -2.76 -4.83 1.37
C TYR A 36 -1.48 -5.23 0.63
N ILE A 37 -0.30 -4.89 1.16
CA ILE A 37 0.99 -5.20 0.54
C ILE A 37 1.28 -6.70 0.59
N GLU A 38 1.08 -7.32 1.75
CA GLU A 38 1.42 -8.72 1.99
C GLU A 38 0.49 -9.71 1.28
N LEU A 39 -0.75 -9.33 1.04
CA LEU A 39 -1.71 -10.12 0.24
C LEU A 39 -1.60 -9.85 -1.27
N ASN A 40 -0.81 -8.85 -1.70
CA ASN A 40 -0.64 -8.57 -3.13
C ASN A 40 -0.12 -9.75 -3.94
N PRO A 41 0.87 -10.53 -3.49
CA PRO A 41 1.35 -11.69 -4.23
C PRO A 41 0.26 -12.74 -4.46
N VAL A 42 -0.62 -12.93 -3.47
CA VAL A 42 -1.77 -13.86 -3.61
C VAL A 42 -2.78 -13.32 -4.61
N ARG A 43 -3.14 -12.02 -4.52
CA ARG A 43 -4.03 -11.37 -5.49
C ARG A 43 -3.47 -11.38 -6.91
N ALA A 44 -2.13 -11.31 -7.03
CA ALA A 44 -1.43 -11.41 -8.33
C ALA A 44 -1.22 -12.85 -8.78
N ARG A 45 -1.71 -13.86 -8.03
CA ARG A 45 -1.55 -15.29 -8.31
C ARG A 45 -0.07 -15.74 -8.43
N LEU A 46 0.83 -15.07 -7.70
CA LEU A 46 2.25 -15.44 -7.62
C LEU A 46 2.49 -16.54 -6.57
N THR A 47 1.58 -16.68 -5.63
CA THR A 47 1.59 -17.68 -4.57
C THR A 47 0.19 -17.83 -3.99
N ASP A 48 -0.12 -19.01 -3.43
CA ASP A 48 -1.37 -19.25 -2.71
C ASP A 48 -1.27 -18.90 -1.22
N ASN A 49 -0.04 -18.76 -0.71
CA ASN A 49 0.21 -18.42 0.69
C ASN A 49 1.07 -17.15 0.78
N PRO A 50 0.58 -16.07 1.39
CA PRO A 50 1.31 -14.80 1.48
C PRO A 50 2.63 -14.94 2.25
N ALA A 51 2.71 -15.85 3.24
CA ALA A 51 3.93 -16.09 4.00
C ALA A 51 5.01 -16.83 3.20
N ALA A 52 4.64 -17.53 2.13
CA ALA A 52 5.60 -18.20 1.23
C ALA A 52 6.30 -17.24 0.28
N TYR A 53 5.76 -16.03 0.08
CA TYR A 53 6.40 -15.04 -0.79
C TYR A 53 7.59 -14.40 -0.10
N ARG A 54 8.80 -14.80 -0.50
CA ARG A 54 10.07 -14.44 0.18
C ARG A 54 10.38 -12.94 0.21
N TRP A 55 9.77 -12.15 -0.67
CA TRP A 55 10.05 -10.73 -0.83
C TRP A 55 9.04 -9.82 -0.12
N SER A 56 8.30 -10.36 0.86
CA SER A 56 7.41 -9.60 1.72
C SER A 56 7.76 -9.75 3.20
N SER A 57 7.21 -8.86 4.02
CA SER A 57 7.33 -8.89 5.48
C SER A 57 6.41 -9.94 6.15
N CYS A 58 5.50 -10.56 5.41
CA CYS A 58 4.44 -11.41 5.93
C CYS A 58 4.95 -12.51 6.85
N SER A 59 5.93 -13.32 6.41
CA SER A 59 6.50 -14.41 7.22
C SER A 59 7.14 -13.91 8.51
N ALA A 60 7.73 -12.71 8.50
CA ALA A 60 8.34 -12.12 9.71
C ALA A 60 7.26 -11.60 10.67
N ASN A 61 6.21 -10.93 10.14
CA ASN A 61 5.10 -10.41 10.94
C ASN A 61 4.28 -11.56 11.57
N LEU A 62 4.25 -12.73 10.94
CA LEU A 62 3.66 -13.96 11.46
C LEU A 62 4.60 -14.74 12.39
N GLY A 63 5.79 -14.22 12.70
CA GLY A 63 6.75 -14.86 13.60
C GLY A 63 7.42 -16.12 13.03
N GLN A 64 7.27 -16.41 11.74
CA GLN A 64 7.81 -17.62 11.10
C GLN A 64 9.27 -17.47 10.69
N ARG A 65 9.74 -16.22 10.48
CA ARG A 65 11.09 -15.91 10.03
C ARG A 65 11.58 -14.61 10.66
N ARG A 66 12.84 -14.57 11.05
CA ARG A 66 13.51 -13.31 11.40
C ARG A 66 14.00 -12.61 10.12
N HIS A 67 13.84 -11.30 10.07
CA HIS A 67 14.34 -10.48 8.95
C HIS A 67 15.04 -9.25 9.50
N SER A 68 16.37 -9.21 9.39
CA SER A 68 17.21 -8.14 9.96
C SER A 68 16.96 -6.75 9.40
N ALA A 69 16.42 -6.66 8.19
CA ALA A 69 16.11 -5.38 7.54
C ALA A 69 14.74 -4.80 7.91
N LEU A 70 13.92 -5.52 8.70
CA LEU A 70 12.60 -5.04 9.10
C LEU A 70 12.66 -4.38 10.47
N THR A 71 12.21 -3.13 10.55
CA THR A 71 11.92 -2.44 11.80
C THR A 71 10.41 -2.48 12.03
N PRO A 72 9.93 -3.14 13.10
CA PRO A 72 8.52 -3.22 13.39
C PRO A 72 7.91 -1.83 13.64
N HIS A 73 6.77 -1.54 13.03
CA HIS A 73 6.04 -0.30 13.28
C HIS A 73 5.36 -0.34 14.66
N PRO A 74 5.23 0.79 15.38
CA PRO A 74 4.54 0.86 16.67
C PRO A 74 3.14 0.26 16.66
N CYS A 75 2.36 0.41 15.59
CA CYS A 75 1.03 -0.20 15.47
C CYS A 75 1.08 -1.74 15.49
N TRP A 76 2.10 -2.36 14.89
CA TRP A 76 2.30 -3.80 14.95
C TRP A 76 2.77 -4.23 16.35
N LEU A 77 3.65 -3.44 16.98
CA LEU A 77 4.12 -3.71 18.35
C LEU A 77 2.96 -3.62 19.36
N ALA A 78 1.98 -2.77 19.14
CA ALA A 78 0.81 -2.60 19.99
C ALA A 78 -0.20 -3.77 19.90
N LEU A 79 -0.05 -4.70 18.96
CA LEU A 79 -0.93 -5.87 18.83
C LEU A 79 -0.80 -6.87 19.97
N GLY A 80 0.27 -6.81 20.75
CA GLY A 80 0.45 -7.71 21.89
C GLY A 80 1.71 -7.43 22.70
N SER A 81 1.72 -7.91 23.94
CA SER A 81 2.81 -7.69 24.91
C SER A 81 4.11 -8.42 24.55
N ASP A 82 3.98 -9.51 23.80
CA ASP A 82 5.10 -10.37 23.42
C ASP A 82 5.04 -10.77 21.93
N PRO A 83 6.11 -11.28 21.36
CA PRO A 83 6.15 -11.62 19.93
C PRO A 83 5.10 -12.63 19.50
N ILE A 84 4.76 -13.60 20.35
CA ILE A 84 3.79 -14.66 20.02
C ILE A 84 2.39 -14.07 19.95
N LYS A 85 2.00 -13.27 20.95
CA LYS A 85 0.69 -12.59 20.95
C LYS A 85 0.54 -11.67 19.75
N ARG A 86 1.58 -10.89 19.42
CA ARG A 86 1.59 -10.02 18.25
C ARG A 86 1.38 -10.77 16.95
N SER A 87 2.13 -11.86 16.77
CA SER A 87 2.02 -12.68 15.55
C SER A 87 0.65 -13.34 15.43
N ASN A 88 0.07 -13.80 16.53
CA ASN A 88 -1.28 -14.39 16.55
C ASN A 88 -2.36 -13.33 16.25
N ALA A 89 -2.29 -12.17 16.88
CA ALA A 89 -3.21 -11.08 16.59
C ALA A 89 -3.08 -10.61 15.14
N TYR A 90 -1.85 -10.53 14.62
CA TYR A 90 -1.65 -10.17 13.22
C TYR A 90 -2.17 -11.23 12.25
N ARG A 91 -2.06 -12.52 12.59
CA ARG A 91 -2.65 -13.62 11.82
C ARG A 91 -4.16 -13.47 11.69
N THR A 92 -4.84 -13.22 12.81
CA THR A 92 -6.30 -12.95 12.79
C THR A 92 -6.64 -11.80 11.85
N LEU A 93 -5.90 -10.68 11.92
CA LEU A 93 -6.09 -9.56 11.00
C LEU A 93 -5.82 -9.94 9.55
N LEU A 94 -4.81 -10.77 9.27
CA LEU A 94 -4.47 -11.16 7.91
C LEU A 94 -5.54 -12.07 7.29
N ASP A 95 -6.18 -12.91 8.10
CA ASP A 95 -7.23 -13.84 7.68
C ASP A 95 -8.58 -13.11 7.42
N GLU A 96 -8.77 -11.91 7.96
CA GLU A 96 -9.92 -11.09 7.63
C GLU A 96 -9.83 -10.57 6.19
N ALA A 97 -10.92 -10.64 5.45
CA ALA A 97 -10.96 -10.08 4.09
C ALA A 97 -10.79 -8.54 4.11
N LEU A 98 -10.01 -8.02 3.19
CA LEU A 98 -10.02 -6.58 2.89
C LEU A 98 -11.18 -6.30 1.94
N SER A 99 -12.04 -5.35 2.29
CA SER A 99 -13.17 -5.00 1.41
C SER A 99 -12.68 -4.38 0.09
N ASP A 100 -13.46 -4.54 -0.96
CA ASP A 100 -13.12 -3.98 -2.27
C ASP A 100 -13.03 -2.45 -2.24
N GLU A 101 -13.87 -1.80 -1.41
CA GLU A 101 -13.83 -0.36 -1.21
C GLU A 101 -12.52 0.07 -0.57
N LEU A 102 -12.02 -0.67 0.42
CA LEU A 102 -10.73 -0.38 1.06
C LEU A 102 -9.58 -0.58 0.08
N LEU A 103 -9.61 -1.65 -0.71
CA LEU A 103 -8.62 -1.90 -1.76
C LEU A 103 -8.61 -0.79 -2.82
N ALA A 104 -9.78 -0.36 -3.27
CA ALA A 104 -9.92 0.75 -4.21
C ALA A 104 -9.43 2.06 -3.60
N SER A 105 -9.77 2.33 -2.33
CA SER A 105 -9.33 3.52 -1.60
C SER A 105 -7.80 3.59 -1.49
N ILE A 106 -7.14 2.51 -1.04
CA ILE A 106 -5.67 2.46 -0.93
C ILE A 106 -5.02 2.74 -2.29
N ARG A 107 -5.51 2.08 -3.36
CA ARG A 107 -4.98 2.28 -4.72
C ARG A 107 -5.14 3.72 -5.20
N LEU A 108 -6.31 4.31 -4.97
CA LEU A 108 -6.62 5.67 -5.40
C LEU A 108 -5.76 6.71 -4.67
N HIS A 109 -5.61 6.59 -3.34
CA HIS A 109 -4.77 7.48 -2.56
C HIS A 109 -3.30 7.37 -2.97
N LEU A 110 -2.80 6.16 -3.21
CA LEU A 110 -1.45 5.94 -3.71
C LEU A 110 -1.27 6.50 -5.13
N GLN A 111 -2.22 6.26 -6.03
CA GLN A 111 -2.18 6.76 -7.41
C GLN A 111 -2.14 8.29 -7.47
N GLN A 112 -2.94 8.95 -6.65
CA GLN A 112 -2.99 10.41 -6.57
C GLN A 112 -1.97 11.01 -5.61
N GLN A 113 -1.20 10.18 -4.89
CA GLN A 113 -0.24 10.61 -3.86
C GLN A 113 -0.89 11.49 -2.80
N ARG A 114 -2.05 11.06 -2.29
CA ARG A 114 -2.88 11.75 -1.30
C ARG A 114 -2.82 11.06 0.05
N ALA A 115 -3.12 11.80 1.12
CA ALA A 115 -3.12 11.24 2.47
C ALA A 115 -4.27 10.24 2.66
N LEU A 116 -3.94 9.03 3.09
CA LEU A 116 -4.87 7.97 3.45
C LEU A 116 -5.12 7.99 4.95
N GLY A 117 -6.31 8.33 5.36
CA GLY A 117 -6.68 8.45 6.77
C GLY A 117 -8.05 9.10 6.95
N HIS A 118 -8.41 9.39 8.18
CA HIS A 118 -9.63 10.11 8.55
C HIS A 118 -9.59 11.58 8.11
N ASP A 119 -10.75 12.22 8.12
CA ASP A 119 -10.88 13.64 7.73
C ASP A 119 -10.00 14.55 8.58
N ALA A 120 -9.94 14.33 9.89
CA ALA A 120 -9.07 15.09 10.79
C ALA A 120 -7.58 14.96 10.42
N PHE A 121 -7.12 13.76 10.06
CA PHE A 121 -5.75 13.54 9.60
C PHE A 121 -5.49 14.27 8.28
N ARG A 122 -6.40 14.18 7.31
CA ARG A 122 -6.28 14.91 6.04
C ARG A 122 -6.24 16.42 6.25
N ALA A 123 -7.11 16.96 7.11
CA ALA A 123 -7.10 18.38 7.45
C ALA A 123 -5.78 18.82 8.12
N MET A 124 -5.23 18.00 9.01
CA MET A 124 -3.91 18.24 9.59
C MET A 124 -2.80 18.26 8.55
N VAL A 125 -2.82 17.30 7.60
CA VAL A 125 -1.83 17.25 6.51
C VAL A 125 -1.97 18.47 5.61
N ASP A 126 -3.19 18.88 5.24
CA ASP A 126 -3.45 20.10 4.49
C ASP A 126 -2.85 21.34 5.17
N ALA A 127 -3.13 21.51 6.45
CA ALA A 127 -2.64 22.65 7.23
C ALA A 127 -1.10 22.68 7.30
N LYS A 128 -0.46 21.51 7.52
CA LYS A 128 1.00 21.42 7.67
C LYS A 128 1.75 21.54 6.33
N THR A 129 1.19 21.01 5.26
CA THR A 129 1.88 20.95 3.97
C THR A 129 1.45 22.05 3.01
N ARG A 130 0.38 22.77 3.30
CA ARG A 130 -0.31 23.71 2.40
C ARG A 130 -0.66 23.09 1.04
N ARG A 131 -0.95 21.77 1.04
CA ARG A 131 -1.31 21.00 -0.14
C ARG A 131 -2.58 20.22 0.12
N PHE A 132 -3.51 20.24 -0.81
CA PHE A 132 -4.74 19.47 -0.71
C PHE A 132 -4.43 17.97 -0.55
N ALA A 133 -4.80 17.38 0.58
CA ALA A 133 -4.51 16.00 0.95
C ALA A 133 -5.62 15.01 0.56
N GLY A 134 -6.81 15.51 0.22
CA GLY A 134 -7.96 14.68 -0.17
C GLY A 134 -7.87 14.15 -1.60
N ILE A 135 -8.76 13.22 -1.94
CA ILE A 135 -8.90 12.69 -3.30
C ILE A 135 -9.57 13.74 -4.19
N ARG A 136 -9.05 13.87 -5.40
CA ARG A 136 -9.68 14.68 -6.44
C ARG A 136 -10.46 13.77 -7.39
N PRO A 137 -11.69 14.12 -7.79
CA PRO A 137 -12.40 13.39 -8.83
C PRO A 137 -11.58 13.40 -10.13
N ALA A 138 -11.66 12.29 -10.86
CA ALA A 138 -11.04 12.22 -12.19
C ALA A 138 -11.84 13.13 -13.14
N TYR A 139 -11.39 14.37 -13.27
CA TYR A 139 -11.98 15.33 -14.18
C TYR A 139 -11.06 15.53 -15.38
N ARG A 140 -11.48 15.05 -16.53
CA ARG A 140 -10.95 15.48 -17.82
C ARG A 140 -11.97 16.46 -18.42
N PRO A 141 -11.64 17.74 -18.61
CA PRO A 141 -12.51 18.65 -19.36
C PRO A 141 -12.86 18.01 -20.71
N ARG A 142 -14.15 17.90 -21.02
CA ARG A 142 -14.56 17.56 -22.39
C ARG A 142 -14.00 18.63 -23.32
N LYS A 143 -13.25 18.24 -24.35
CA LYS A 143 -12.97 19.14 -25.45
C LYS A 143 -14.32 19.59 -26.00
N PRO A 144 -14.54 20.90 -26.20
CA PRO A 144 -15.74 21.36 -26.92
C PRO A 144 -15.76 20.64 -28.26
N SER A 145 -16.91 20.08 -28.62
CA SER A 145 -17.11 19.54 -29.98
C SER A 145 -16.90 20.69 -30.96
N PRO A 146 -16.21 20.47 -32.09
CA PRO A 146 -16.22 21.45 -33.14
C PRO A 146 -17.68 21.73 -33.49
N VAL A 147 -18.08 23.01 -33.43
CA VAL A 147 -19.38 23.46 -33.92
C VAL A 147 -19.22 23.48 -35.44
N ASP A 148 -19.98 22.61 -36.13
CA ASP A 148 -20.13 22.67 -37.60
C ASP A 148 -20.79 23.96 -37.99
#